data_aa2a9af1d1c74e0f8abc905bb5cb17cd
#
_entry.id   aa2a9af1d1c74e0f8abc905bb5cb17cd
#
_cell.length_a   1.000
_cell.length_b   1.000
_cell.length_c   1.000
_cell.angle_alpha   90.00
_cell.angle_beta   90.00
_cell.angle_gamma   90.00
#
_symmetry.space_group_name_H-M   'P 1'
#
loop_
_entity.id
_entity.type
_entity.pdbx_description
1 polymer ?
#
loop_
_entity_poly.entity_id
_entity_poly.type
_entity_poly.pdbx_seq_one_letter_code
_entity_poly.pdbx_strand_id
1 'polypeptide(L)'
;MRSTLIVAGLMALAPALAFADGDVVAGHKVALQCQACHGMDGIAKIPEAANLAGQSEVYLTSALNAYKSGERKNDMMSAIAPTLSDADVANVVAYYSAIEVTAKVPGK
;
A
#
# COMPACT_ATOMS: atom_id res chain seq x y z
N MET A 1 -51.93 24.50 30.01
CA MET A 1 -51.23 23.27 29.62
C MET A 1 -50.29 23.58 28.44
N ARG A 2 -49.01 23.67 28.70
CA ARG A 2 -48.00 23.92 27.65
C ARG A 2 -47.36 22.59 27.29
N SER A 3 -47.67 22.04 26.09
CA SER A 3 -47.07 20.84 25.56
C SER A 3 -45.66 21.17 24.98
N THR A 4 -44.67 20.64 25.63
CA THR A 4 -43.28 20.77 25.14
C THR A 4 -43.01 19.58 24.18
N LEU A 5 -42.90 19.90 22.91
CA LEU A 5 -42.45 18.93 21.89
C LEU A 5 -40.94 18.73 22.00
N ILE A 6 -40.52 17.55 22.44
CA ILE A 6 -39.10 17.15 22.42
C ILE A 6 -38.82 16.60 21.02
N VAL A 7 -38.06 17.33 20.21
CA VAL A 7 -37.54 16.84 18.93
C VAL A 7 -36.30 16.01 19.22
N ALA A 8 -36.42 14.70 19.18
CA ALA A 8 -35.27 13.81 19.24
C ALA A 8 -34.52 13.83 17.89
N GLY A 9 -33.38 14.52 17.88
CA GLY A 9 -32.49 14.53 16.73
C GLY A 9 -31.86 13.15 16.54
N LEU A 10 -32.18 12.49 15.44
CA LEU A 10 -31.53 11.25 15.00
C LEU A 10 -30.14 11.60 14.44
N MET A 11 -29.10 11.38 15.22
CA MET A 11 -27.71 11.56 14.78
C MET A 11 -27.34 10.33 13.92
N ALA A 12 -27.34 10.48 12.59
CA ALA A 12 -26.88 9.45 11.69
C ALA A 12 -25.34 9.33 11.82
N LEU A 13 -24.87 8.21 12.40
CA LEU A 13 -23.47 7.82 12.34
C LEU A 13 -23.20 7.41 10.88
N ALA A 14 -22.43 8.25 10.16
CA ALA A 14 -21.86 7.85 8.90
C ALA A 14 -20.84 6.71 9.15
N PRO A 15 -20.89 5.59 8.38
CA PRO A 15 -19.87 4.55 8.52
C PRO A 15 -18.51 5.16 8.15
N ALA A 16 -17.56 5.14 9.08
CA ALA A 16 -16.18 5.41 8.78
C ALA A 16 -15.73 4.35 7.77
N LEU A 17 -15.29 4.78 6.58
CA LEU A 17 -14.59 3.93 5.62
C LEU A 17 -13.29 3.50 6.30
N ALA A 18 -13.31 2.33 6.95
CA ALA A 18 -12.10 1.66 7.37
C ALA A 18 -11.38 1.22 6.09
N PHE A 19 -10.27 1.87 5.77
CA PHE A 19 -9.30 1.28 4.86
C PHE A 19 -8.88 -0.04 5.51
N ALA A 20 -9.15 -1.17 4.84
CA ALA A 20 -8.69 -2.46 5.32
C ALA A 20 -7.17 -2.41 5.33
N ASP A 21 -6.58 -2.51 6.52
CA ASP A 21 -5.13 -2.68 6.66
C ASP A 21 -4.72 -3.93 5.90
N GLY A 22 -3.63 -3.86 5.14
CA GLY A 22 -3.12 -5.01 4.41
C GLY A 22 -2.59 -6.08 5.35
N ASP A 23 -2.67 -7.34 4.91
CA ASP A 23 -2.14 -8.50 5.63
C ASP A 23 -0.73 -8.84 5.14
N VAL A 24 0.24 -8.88 6.07
CA VAL A 24 1.66 -9.16 5.76
C VAL A 24 1.85 -10.58 5.21
N VAL A 25 1.12 -11.57 5.73
CA VAL A 25 1.23 -12.97 5.28
C VAL A 25 0.65 -13.12 3.87
N ALA A 26 -0.49 -12.52 3.60
CA ALA A 26 -1.05 -12.46 2.25
C ALA A 26 -0.15 -11.67 1.31
N GLY A 27 0.45 -10.58 1.78
CA GLY A 27 1.40 -9.75 1.04
C GLY A 27 2.68 -10.50 0.65
N HIS A 28 3.18 -11.39 1.51
CA HIS A 28 4.29 -12.27 1.17
C HIS A 28 3.98 -13.12 -0.08
N LYS A 29 2.76 -13.63 -0.22
CA LYS A 29 2.35 -14.40 -1.41
C LYS A 29 2.30 -13.52 -2.66
N VAL A 30 1.80 -12.30 -2.55
CA VAL A 30 1.80 -11.34 -3.67
C VAL A 30 3.23 -10.97 -4.06
N ALA A 31 4.12 -10.77 -3.09
CA ALA A 31 5.52 -10.39 -3.30
C ALA A 31 6.32 -11.44 -4.11
N LEU A 32 5.87 -12.68 -4.20
CA LEU A 32 6.48 -13.69 -5.07
C LEU A 32 6.50 -13.27 -6.54
N GLN A 33 5.56 -12.43 -6.98
CA GLN A 33 5.54 -11.85 -8.32
C GLN A 33 6.54 -10.69 -8.49
N CYS A 34 7.00 -10.12 -7.39
CA CYS A 34 7.85 -8.92 -7.36
C CYS A 34 9.32 -9.28 -7.15
N GLN A 35 9.60 -10.49 -6.67
CA GLN A 35 10.90 -10.89 -6.14
C GLN A 35 12.04 -10.86 -7.14
N ALA A 36 11.77 -11.16 -8.42
CA ALA A 36 12.82 -11.21 -9.45
C ALA A 36 13.55 -9.87 -9.60
N CYS A 37 12.82 -8.77 -9.44
CA CYS A 37 13.34 -7.41 -9.57
C CYS A 37 13.57 -6.73 -8.23
N HIS A 38 12.61 -6.84 -7.31
CA HIS A 38 12.63 -6.12 -6.03
C HIS A 38 13.16 -6.93 -4.84
N GLY A 39 13.32 -8.25 -4.99
CA GLY A 39 13.68 -9.16 -3.90
C GLY A 39 12.54 -9.42 -2.92
N MET A 40 12.58 -10.57 -2.23
CA MET A 40 11.70 -10.81 -1.09
C MET A 40 12.11 -9.98 0.12
N ASP A 41 13.37 -9.60 0.20
CA ASP A 41 13.91 -8.68 1.21
C ASP A 41 13.66 -7.19 0.88
N GLY A 42 13.03 -6.91 -0.27
CA GLY A 42 12.76 -5.55 -0.72
C GLY A 42 14.00 -4.77 -1.17
N ILE A 43 15.13 -5.47 -1.38
CA ILE A 43 16.35 -4.87 -1.94
C ILE A 43 16.42 -5.22 -3.42
N ALA A 44 16.55 -4.22 -4.27
CA ALA A 44 16.55 -4.37 -5.72
C ALA A 44 17.60 -5.40 -6.19
N LYS A 45 17.19 -6.27 -7.11
CA LYS A 45 18.04 -7.32 -7.71
C LYS A 45 18.53 -6.93 -9.11
N ILE A 46 17.94 -5.89 -9.69
CA ILE A 46 18.30 -5.32 -10.98
C ILE A 46 18.43 -3.80 -10.85
N PRO A 47 19.28 -3.13 -11.68
CA PRO A 47 19.52 -1.68 -11.56
C PRO A 47 18.27 -0.82 -11.76
N GLU A 48 17.32 -1.29 -12.58
CA GLU A 48 16.10 -0.54 -12.93
C GLU A 48 15.02 -0.61 -11.84
N ALA A 49 15.16 -1.52 -10.89
CA ALA A 49 14.17 -1.69 -9.82
C ALA A 49 14.49 -0.84 -8.61
N ALA A 50 13.45 -0.36 -7.95
CA ALA A 50 13.59 0.35 -6.69
C ALA A 50 13.69 -0.61 -5.49
N ASN A 51 14.38 -0.18 -4.43
CA ASN A 51 14.27 -0.79 -3.12
C ASN A 51 12.88 -0.50 -2.53
N LEU A 52 12.23 -1.51 -2.01
CA LEU A 52 10.89 -1.42 -1.41
C LEU A 52 10.91 -1.63 0.10
N ALA A 53 11.99 -2.22 0.64
CA ALA A 53 12.12 -2.52 2.05
C ALA A 53 11.95 -1.28 2.92
N GLY A 54 11.03 -1.36 3.91
CA GLY A 54 10.80 -0.28 4.87
C GLY A 54 10.23 1.00 4.28
N GLN A 55 9.78 0.98 3.05
CA GLN A 55 9.15 2.13 2.41
C GLN A 55 7.78 2.42 3.03
N SER A 56 7.34 3.68 3.01
CA SER A 56 6.06 4.05 3.61
C SER A 56 4.88 3.42 2.85
N GLU A 57 3.87 2.96 3.58
CA GLU A 57 2.65 2.39 2.97
C GLU A 57 1.94 3.40 2.07
N VAL A 58 1.90 4.67 2.49
CA VAL A 58 1.30 5.75 1.71
C VAL A 58 2.00 5.92 0.37
N TYR A 59 3.34 5.92 0.37
CA TYR A 59 4.11 6.05 -0.86
C TYR A 59 3.92 4.83 -1.79
N LEU A 60 4.04 3.62 -1.26
CA LEU A 60 3.90 2.41 -2.07
C LEU A 60 2.49 2.27 -2.66
N THR A 61 1.46 2.56 -1.88
CA THR A 61 0.07 2.54 -2.36
C THR A 61 -0.13 3.56 -3.48
N SER A 62 0.36 4.77 -3.28
CA SER A 62 0.27 5.85 -4.27
C SER A 62 1.00 5.48 -5.57
N ALA A 63 2.21 4.93 -5.45
CA ALA A 63 3.03 4.54 -6.60
C ALA A 63 2.38 3.40 -7.42
N LEU A 64 1.88 2.35 -6.76
CA LEU A 64 1.20 1.24 -7.44
C LEU A 64 -0.08 1.72 -8.13
N ASN A 65 -0.89 2.54 -7.47
CA ASN A 65 -2.10 3.09 -8.06
C ASN A 65 -1.80 4.02 -9.24
N ALA A 66 -0.73 4.78 -9.20
CA ALA A 66 -0.29 5.63 -10.31
C ALA A 66 0.14 4.79 -11.52
N TYR A 67 0.80 3.66 -11.33
CA TYR A 67 1.07 2.72 -12.42
C TYR A 67 -0.19 2.04 -12.95
N LYS A 68 -1.13 1.67 -12.07
CA LYS A 68 -2.42 1.07 -12.46
C LYS A 68 -3.26 2.03 -13.31
N SER A 69 -3.27 3.31 -12.98
CA SER A 69 -4.05 4.34 -13.69
C SER A 69 -3.37 4.86 -14.95
N GLY A 70 -2.07 4.61 -15.12
CA GLY A 70 -1.26 5.18 -16.20
C GLY A 70 -0.75 6.60 -15.93
N GLU A 71 -1.00 7.15 -14.75
CA GLU A 71 -0.45 8.45 -14.31
C GLU A 71 1.08 8.39 -14.22
N ARG A 72 1.62 7.27 -13.73
CA ARG A 72 3.05 6.96 -13.75
C ARG A 72 3.33 5.85 -14.75
N LYS A 73 4.39 6.02 -15.56
CA LYS A 73 4.73 5.08 -16.63
C LYS A 73 6.11 4.48 -16.41
N ASN A 74 6.18 3.18 -16.57
CA ASN A 74 7.42 2.40 -16.61
C ASN A 74 7.13 1.12 -17.40
N ASP A 75 8.05 0.69 -18.25
CA ASP A 75 7.80 -0.44 -19.15
C ASP A 75 7.36 -1.72 -18.43
N MET A 76 7.99 -2.03 -17.29
CA MET A 76 7.66 -3.23 -16.52
C MET A 76 6.50 -3.00 -15.54
N MET A 77 6.58 -1.94 -14.71
CA MET A 77 5.57 -1.70 -13.69
C MET A 77 4.22 -1.35 -14.27
N SER A 78 4.16 -0.67 -15.43
CA SER A 78 2.89 -0.40 -16.12
C SER A 78 2.21 -1.67 -16.67
N ALA A 79 2.96 -2.75 -16.88
CA ALA A 79 2.43 -4.05 -17.25
C ALA A 79 2.00 -4.88 -16.03
N ILE A 80 2.72 -4.77 -14.90
CA ILE A 80 2.51 -5.59 -13.71
C ILE A 80 1.44 -5.00 -12.78
N ALA A 81 1.51 -3.73 -12.46
CA ALA A 81 0.61 -3.11 -11.48
C ALA A 81 -0.88 -3.25 -11.81
N PRO A 82 -1.34 -3.15 -13.07
CA PRO A 82 -2.75 -3.36 -13.41
C PRO A 82 -3.27 -4.78 -13.15
N THR A 83 -2.40 -5.77 -13.01
CA THR A 83 -2.80 -7.17 -12.70
C THR A 83 -3.14 -7.36 -11.22
N LEU A 84 -2.75 -6.43 -10.35
CA LEU A 84 -3.01 -6.47 -8.92
C LEU A 84 -4.41 -5.98 -8.58
N SER A 85 -5.14 -6.75 -7.77
CA SER A 85 -6.37 -6.27 -7.15
C SER A 85 -6.08 -5.21 -6.08
N ASP A 86 -7.10 -4.48 -5.62
CA ASP A 86 -6.93 -3.53 -4.52
C ASP A 86 -6.48 -4.23 -3.23
N ALA A 87 -6.95 -5.46 -2.98
CA ALA A 87 -6.49 -6.28 -1.87
C ALA A 87 -5.02 -6.69 -2.02
N ASP A 88 -4.59 -7.08 -3.23
CA ASP A 88 -3.18 -7.39 -3.49
C ASP A 88 -2.28 -6.19 -3.24
N VAL A 89 -2.70 -5.00 -3.68
CA VAL A 89 -1.98 -3.75 -3.41
C VAL A 89 -1.84 -3.51 -1.91
N ALA A 90 -2.95 -3.56 -1.16
CA ALA A 90 -2.91 -3.36 0.29
C ALA A 90 -1.98 -4.38 0.99
N ASN A 91 -2.07 -5.64 0.60
CA ASN A 91 -1.30 -6.72 1.20
C ASN A 91 0.21 -6.64 0.88
N VAL A 92 0.58 -6.41 -0.38
CA VAL A 92 2.00 -6.33 -0.77
C VAL A 92 2.65 -5.07 -0.20
N VAL A 93 1.91 -3.98 -0.10
CA VAL A 93 2.35 -2.75 0.57
C VAL A 93 2.64 -3.03 2.04
N ALA A 94 1.72 -3.69 2.77
CA ALA A 94 1.94 -4.06 4.16
C ALA A 94 3.19 -4.94 4.33
N TYR A 95 3.42 -5.88 3.41
CA TYR A 95 4.59 -6.77 3.45
C TYR A 95 5.91 -6.00 3.33
N TYR A 96 6.09 -5.22 2.26
CA TYR A 96 7.35 -4.51 2.05
C TYR A 96 7.58 -3.38 3.07
N SER A 97 6.54 -2.70 3.49
CA SER A 97 6.64 -1.64 4.50
C SER A 97 7.07 -2.17 5.88
N ALA A 98 6.70 -3.41 6.21
CA ALA A 98 7.04 -4.05 7.47
C ALA A 98 8.50 -4.53 7.56
N ILE A 99 9.23 -4.54 6.45
CA ILE A 99 10.65 -4.95 6.46
C ILE A 99 11.48 -3.89 7.17
N GLU A 100 12.19 -4.30 8.20
CA GLU A 100 13.08 -3.41 8.95
C GLU A 100 14.36 -3.11 8.16
N VAL A 101 14.72 -1.84 8.10
CA VAL A 101 15.91 -1.38 7.38
C VAL A 101 16.79 -0.55 8.31
N THR A 102 18.09 -0.83 8.30
CA THR A 102 19.09 -0.02 8.98
C THR A 102 19.84 0.83 7.97
N ALA A 103 20.00 2.11 8.25
CA ALA A 103 20.72 3.03 7.39
C ALA A 103 22.07 3.42 8.01
N LYS A 104 23.11 3.50 7.18
CA LYS A 104 24.39 4.07 7.56
C LYS A 104 24.63 5.34 6.74
N VAL A 105 24.83 6.44 7.45
CA VAL A 105 25.13 7.74 6.81
C VAL A 105 26.60 7.77 6.40
N PRO A 106 26.93 8.14 5.15
CA PRO A 106 28.31 8.28 4.71
C PRO A 106 29.06 9.31 5.56
N GLY A 107 30.30 9.01 5.91
CA GLY A 107 31.18 9.93 6.63
C GLY A 107 30.91 10.07 8.13
N LYS A 108 30.11 9.16 8.71
CA LYS A 108 29.89 9.10 10.19
C LYS A 108 30.25 7.72 10.73
#